data_793fd7f94eb893a26b14c2aec78d7ca5
#
_entry.id   793fd7f94eb893a26b14c2aec78d7ca5
#
_cell.length_a   1.000
_cell.length_b   1.000
_cell.length_c   1.000
_cell.angle_alpha   90.00
_cell.angle_beta   90.00
_cell.angle_gamma   90.00
#
_symmetry.space_group_name_H-M   'P 1'
#
loop_
_entity.id
_entity.type
_entity.pdbx_description
1 polymer ?
#
loop_
_entity_poly.entity_id
_entity_poly.type
_entity_poly.pdbx_seq_one_letter_code
_entity_poly.pdbx_strand_id
1 'polypeptide(L)'
;MTAPGRILDLFAGPGGWSEGLRTLGLRDVGIEVDPSACATRAAAGHTTIRADVAAYPTAPLRGKVTGLIASPPCQTFSAAGLRAGTDDMHLCHQGLDDLARGRDTRTSLRAACADPRSLLVVEPLRYALDLRPEWIALEEVPAVAPLFTHVAGILRGIGYSVWTGVLNAADYGVPQTRRRALLLASRTRTATPPEPTHAKNPGPDTLFGPALQPWVTMADALGWGATDRPVPTVTAGGGKNGGAEPFPTSARKALMDAQRRGSWVLHTNRNQMPDGSRQTTDPHTAPAPTFTAKAGGQWVLRHSNRRNATVRRTDEPAATLLFAKASNDVSWEKTGPAGPESVRISVQEAAALQTFPTGYPFQGTKTRQFEQIGNAVPPLLATIALRNLVPSVLEAAA
;
A
#
# COMPACT_ATOMS: atom_id res chain seq x y z
N MET A 1 7.92 36.76 5.41
CA MET A 1 7.43 35.38 5.59
C MET A 1 7.31 34.76 4.20
N THR A 2 8.20 33.88 3.80
CA THR A 2 8.07 33.13 2.55
C THR A 2 6.85 32.19 2.71
N ALA A 3 5.96 32.18 1.71
CA ALA A 3 4.82 31.26 1.70
C ALA A 3 5.33 29.82 1.91
N PRO A 4 4.63 28.99 2.69
CA PRO A 4 5.04 27.61 2.90
C PRO A 4 5.21 26.96 1.54
N GLY A 5 6.39 26.37 1.30
CA GLY A 5 6.75 25.79 0.02
C GLY A 5 5.78 24.69 -0.38
N ARG A 6 5.47 24.61 -1.67
CA ARG A 6 4.54 23.61 -2.20
C ARG A 6 5.26 22.29 -2.43
N ILE A 7 4.64 21.21 -2.00
CA ILE A 7 5.10 19.85 -2.27
C ILE A 7 4.39 19.38 -3.55
N LEU A 8 5.16 18.85 -4.48
CA LEU A 8 4.67 18.28 -5.74
C LEU A 8 4.80 16.76 -5.70
N ASP A 9 3.70 16.04 -5.93
CA ASP A 9 3.64 14.60 -6.00
C ASP A 9 3.35 14.16 -7.44
N LEU A 10 4.34 13.53 -8.08
CA LEU A 10 4.24 13.02 -9.45
C LEU A 10 3.76 11.57 -9.43
N PHE A 11 2.84 11.25 -10.35
CA PHE A 11 2.17 9.94 -10.38
C PHE A 11 1.44 9.65 -9.06
N ALA A 12 0.70 10.64 -8.61
CA ALA A 12 0.21 10.73 -7.23
C ALA A 12 -0.77 9.62 -6.82
N GLY A 13 -1.29 8.84 -7.79
CA GLY A 13 -2.19 7.72 -7.54
C GLY A 13 -3.40 8.12 -6.68
N PRO A 14 -3.86 7.25 -5.77
CA PRO A 14 -4.98 7.57 -4.89
C PRO A 14 -4.61 8.46 -3.70
N GLY A 15 -3.33 8.81 -3.50
CA GLY A 15 -2.88 9.68 -2.41
C GLY A 15 -2.18 8.98 -1.24
N GLY A 16 -1.46 7.88 -1.48
CA GLY A 16 -0.69 7.22 -0.42
C GLY A 16 0.36 8.14 0.22
N TRP A 17 1.13 8.86 -0.58
CA TRP A 17 2.06 9.89 -0.10
C TRP A 17 1.33 11.07 0.55
N SER A 18 0.21 11.48 -0.02
CA SER A 18 -0.60 12.60 0.50
C SER A 18 -1.14 12.31 1.89
N GLU A 19 -1.56 11.07 2.19
CA GLU A 19 -1.97 10.66 3.54
C GLU A 19 -0.77 10.63 4.49
N GLY A 20 0.39 10.18 4.02
CA GLY A 20 1.63 10.27 4.80
C GLY A 20 2.00 11.71 5.16
N LEU A 21 1.91 12.63 4.21
CA LEU A 21 2.12 14.07 4.43
C LEU A 21 1.08 14.65 5.39
N ARG A 22 -0.19 14.25 5.27
CA ARG A 22 -1.27 14.70 6.15
C ARG A 22 -0.97 14.34 7.62
N THR A 23 -0.41 13.17 7.87
CA THR A 23 0.04 12.75 9.21
C THR A 23 1.15 13.67 9.76
N LEU A 24 1.95 14.25 8.88
CA LEU A 24 3.00 15.23 9.23
C LEU A 24 2.49 16.68 9.26
N GLY A 25 1.18 16.91 9.09
CA GLY A 25 0.59 18.24 9.04
C GLY A 25 0.82 18.99 7.72
N LEU A 26 1.28 18.29 6.68
CA LEU A 26 1.63 18.85 5.37
C LEU A 26 0.62 18.47 4.29
N ARG A 27 0.68 19.16 3.17
CA ARG A 27 -0.16 18.91 2.00
C ARG A 27 0.65 19.03 0.72
N ASP A 28 0.24 18.27 -0.30
CA ASP A 28 0.82 18.27 -1.64
C ASP A 28 -0.17 18.77 -2.71
N VAL A 29 0.39 18.96 -3.89
CA VAL A 29 -0.35 19.03 -5.15
C VAL A 29 0.09 17.84 -5.99
N GLY A 30 -0.84 16.91 -6.25
CA GLY A 30 -0.55 15.74 -7.06
C GLY A 30 -0.74 15.99 -8.56
N ILE A 31 0.12 15.43 -9.40
CA ILE A 31 -0.12 15.28 -10.84
C ILE A 31 -0.46 13.80 -11.09
N GLU A 32 -1.65 13.56 -11.63
CA GLU A 32 -2.18 12.22 -11.90
C GLU A 32 -2.99 12.20 -13.19
N VAL A 33 -2.87 11.13 -13.97
CA VAL A 33 -3.56 11.00 -15.26
C VAL A 33 -4.82 10.13 -15.17
N ASP A 34 -4.85 9.15 -14.23
CA ASP A 34 -5.98 8.22 -14.10
C ASP A 34 -7.21 8.92 -13.50
N PRO A 35 -8.36 8.90 -14.21
CA PRO A 35 -9.55 9.60 -13.73
C PRO A 35 -10.07 9.06 -12.40
N SER A 36 -9.95 7.74 -12.15
CA SER A 36 -10.45 7.12 -10.91
C SER A 36 -9.59 7.50 -9.72
N ALA A 37 -8.25 7.54 -9.91
CA ALA A 37 -7.33 8.02 -8.89
C ALA A 37 -7.53 9.51 -8.60
N CYS A 38 -7.73 10.35 -9.63
CA CYS A 38 -8.07 11.75 -9.44
C CYS A 38 -9.38 11.93 -8.66
N ALA A 39 -10.41 11.14 -8.96
CA ALA A 39 -11.68 11.17 -8.23
C ALA A 39 -11.51 10.73 -6.77
N THR A 40 -10.70 9.71 -6.50
CA THR A 40 -10.34 9.28 -5.14
C THR A 40 -9.65 10.40 -4.38
N ARG A 41 -8.63 11.03 -4.98
CA ARG A 41 -7.91 12.16 -4.37
C ARG A 41 -8.85 13.32 -4.04
N ALA A 42 -9.74 13.68 -4.98
CA ALA A 42 -10.72 14.72 -4.75
C ALA A 42 -11.67 14.39 -3.59
N ALA A 43 -12.19 13.16 -3.54
CA ALA A 43 -13.04 12.69 -2.46
C ALA A 43 -12.31 12.68 -1.10
N ALA A 44 -11.00 12.40 -1.09
CA ALA A 44 -10.16 12.46 0.10
C ALA A 44 -9.71 13.88 0.48
N GLY A 45 -10.04 14.90 -0.32
CA GLY A 45 -9.69 16.30 -0.08
C GLY A 45 -8.24 16.65 -0.45
N HIS A 46 -7.63 15.90 -1.36
CA HIS A 46 -6.30 16.20 -1.90
C HIS A 46 -6.40 17.08 -3.17
N THR A 47 -5.46 18.01 -3.30
CA THR A 47 -5.35 18.84 -4.51
C THR A 47 -4.70 18.03 -5.64
N THR A 48 -5.31 18.08 -6.84
CA THR A 48 -4.82 17.27 -7.97
C THR A 48 -4.90 18.07 -9.27
N ILE A 49 -3.83 18.00 -10.05
CA ILE A 49 -3.78 18.42 -11.45
C ILE A 49 -3.92 17.14 -12.28
N ARG A 50 -5.02 17.01 -13.01
CA ARG A 50 -5.19 15.88 -13.93
C ARG A 50 -4.41 16.11 -15.20
N ALA A 51 -3.21 15.51 -15.29
CA ALA A 51 -2.31 15.65 -16.42
C ALA A 51 -1.35 14.47 -16.54
N ASP A 52 -0.78 14.29 -17.74
CA ASP A 52 0.36 13.38 -17.95
C ASP A 52 1.64 14.07 -17.43
N VAL A 53 2.31 13.43 -16.47
CA VAL A 53 3.58 13.91 -15.89
C VAL A 53 4.64 14.14 -16.97
N ALA A 54 4.71 13.26 -17.98
CA ALA A 54 5.71 13.38 -19.06
C ALA A 54 5.47 14.59 -19.97
N ALA A 55 4.22 15.00 -20.15
CA ALA A 55 3.84 16.12 -20.98
C ALA A 55 3.71 17.45 -20.21
N TYR A 56 3.55 17.38 -18.87
CA TYR A 56 3.30 18.58 -18.07
C TYR A 56 4.53 19.49 -18.01
N PRO A 57 4.38 20.81 -18.30
CA PRO A 57 5.51 21.73 -18.30
C PRO A 57 5.98 22.03 -16.87
N THR A 58 7.29 22.04 -16.66
CA THR A 58 7.90 22.37 -15.37
C THR A 58 8.06 23.89 -15.17
N ALA A 59 8.17 24.67 -16.25
CA ALA A 59 8.42 26.11 -16.19
C ALA A 59 7.45 26.89 -15.26
N PRO A 60 6.14 26.65 -15.24
CA PRO A 60 5.23 27.34 -14.33
C PRO A 60 5.44 27.02 -12.84
N LEU A 61 6.20 25.95 -12.53
CA LEU A 61 6.43 25.44 -11.18
C LEU A 61 7.76 25.93 -10.59
N ARG A 62 8.65 26.51 -11.41
CA ARG A 62 9.99 26.98 -10.98
C ARG A 62 9.87 27.96 -9.83
N GLY A 63 10.71 27.78 -8.81
CA GLY A 63 10.73 28.63 -7.60
C GLY A 63 9.52 28.47 -6.67
N LYS A 64 8.59 27.55 -6.97
CA LYS A 64 7.37 27.33 -6.18
C LYS A 64 7.33 25.98 -5.46
N VAL A 65 8.24 25.07 -5.80
CA VAL A 65 8.27 23.69 -5.30
C VAL A 65 9.47 23.53 -4.36
N THR A 66 9.20 23.21 -3.10
CA THR A 66 10.21 22.92 -2.07
C THR A 66 10.43 21.42 -1.87
N GLY A 67 9.40 20.61 -2.10
CA GLY A 67 9.47 19.16 -1.99
C GLY A 67 8.98 18.48 -3.27
N LEU A 68 9.67 17.42 -3.70
CA LEU A 68 9.30 16.60 -4.84
C LEU A 68 9.15 15.15 -4.43
N ILE A 69 7.99 14.59 -4.69
CA ILE A 69 7.70 13.17 -4.50
C ILE A 69 7.41 12.55 -5.86
N ALA A 70 7.80 11.30 -6.07
CA ALA A 70 7.38 10.56 -7.25
C ALA A 70 7.39 9.05 -7.03
N SER A 71 6.34 8.39 -7.52
CA SER A 71 6.24 6.93 -7.66
C SER A 71 5.82 6.60 -9.09
N PRO A 72 6.77 6.52 -10.04
CA PRO A 72 6.46 6.21 -11.44
C PRO A 72 5.73 4.87 -11.59
N PRO A 73 5.06 4.61 -12.71
CA PRO A 73 4.39 3.32 -12.92
C PRO A 73 5.36 2.15 -12.95
N CYS A 74 5.28 1.24 -11.97
CA CYS A 74 6.17 0.09 -11.78
C CYS A 74 5.85 -1.13 -12.66
N GLN A 75 4.75 -1.10 -13.42
CA GLN A 75 4.19 -2.28 -14.10
C GLN A 75 5.17 -2.94 -15.08
N THR A 76 6.05 -2.16 -15.72
CA THR A 76 7.03 -2.68 -16.66
C THR A 76 8.21 -3.37 -15.98
N PHE A 77 8.58 -2.96 -14.76
CA PHE A 77 9.69 -3.51 -13.98
C PHE A 77 9.26 -4.58 -12.97
N SER A 78 7.97 -4.67 -12.67
CA SER A 78 7.47 -5.59 -11.65
C SER A 78 7.50 -7.05 -12.10
N ALA A 79 7.72 -7.96 -11.14
CA ALA A 79 7.68 -9.41 -11.39
C ALA A 79 6.28 -9.92 -11.83
N ALA A 80 5.23 -9.15 -11.57
CA ALA A 80 3.86 -9.44 -11.98
C ALA A 80 3.53 -8.91 -13.40
N GLY A 81 4.39 -8.05 -13.98
CA GLY A 81 4.26 -7.51 -15.32
C GLY A 81 5.02 -8.31 -16.38
N LEU A 82 5.04 -7.80 -17.61
CA LEU A 82 5.76 -8.42 -18.76
C LEU A 82 7.28 -8.29 -18.66
N ARG A 83 7.83 -7.59 -17.64
CA ARG A 83 9.26 -7.29 -17.43
C ARG A 83 9.93 -6.52 -18.58
N ALA A 84 9.15 -5.92 -19.50
CA ALA A 84 9.69 -5.11 -20.59
C ALA A 84 10.64 -4.00 -20.12
N GLY A 85 10.41 -3.46 -18.92
CA GLY A 85 11.29 -2.45 -18.32
C GLY A 85 12.72 -2.95 -18.02
N THR A 86 12.91 -4.27 -17.86
CA THR A 86 14.27 -4.84 -17.74
C THR A 86 15.01 -4.73 -19.05
N ASP A 87 14.33 -4.97 -20.17
CA ASP A 87 14.89 -4.85 -21.52
C ASP A 87 15.16 -3.37 -21.87
N ASP A 88 14.27 -2.47 -21.42
CA ASP A 88 14.36 -1.01 -21.63
C ASP A 88 15.31 -0.30 -20.66
N MET A 89 15.90 -1.00 -19.68
CA MET A 89 16.73 -0.41 -18.63
C MET A 89 17.87 0.48 -19.19
N HIS A 90 18.50 0.04 -20.27
CA HIS A 90 19.60 0.77 -20.90
C HIS A 90 19.11 2.11 -21.49
N LEU A 91 17.89 2.18 -22.06
CA LEU A 91 17.28 3.41 -22.55
C LEU A 91 16.94 4.37 -21.40
N CYS A 92 16.52 3.82 -20.25
CA CYS A 92 16.30 4.63 -19.05
C CYS A 92 17.61 5.25 -18.56
N HIS A 93 18.70 4.48 -18.49
CA HIS A 93 20.02 5.02 -18.14
C HIS A 93 20.49 6.10 -19.12
N GLN A 94 20.31 5.90 -20.42
CA GLN A 94 20.62 6.90 -21.44
C GLN A 94 19.80 8.18 -21.24
N GLY A 95 18.50 8.06 -20.98
CA GLY A 95 17.61 9.21 -20.71
C GLY A 95 18.04 10.01 -19.47
N LEU A 96 18.47 9.34 -18.40
CA LEU A 96 19.03 10.00 -17.20
C LEU A 96 20.30 10.78 -17.54
N ASP A 97 21.24 10.18 -18.27
CA ASP A 97 22.48 10.80 -18.72
C ASP A 97 22.23 11.99 -19.63
N ASP A 98 21.30 11.89 -20.56
CA ASP A 98 20.99 12.96 -21.50
C ASP A 98 20.37 14.16 -20.77
N LEU A 99 19.45 13.92 -19.84
CA LEU A 99 18.86 14.97 -19.01
C LEU A 99 19.95 15.65 -18.15
N ALA A 100 20.87 14.90 -17.56
CA ALA A 100 21.95 15.45 -16.75
C ALA A 100 22.89 16.37 -17.57
N ARG A 101 23.01 16.11 -18.88
CA ARG A 101 23.79 16.94 -19.83
C ARG A 101 22.94 18.05 -20.49
N GLY A 102 21.71 18.27 -20.04
CA GLY A 102 20.80 19.26 -20.60
C GLY A 102 20.20 18.91 -21.97
N ARG A 103 20.23 17.63 -22.34
CA ARG A 103 19.64 17.14 -23.61
C ARG A 103 18.31 16.43 -23.31
N ASP A 104 17.26 16.81 -24.00
CA ASP A 104 15.97 16.13 -23.87
C ASP A 104 15.72 15.17 -25.02
N THR A 105 16.09 13.92 -24.83
CA THR A 105 15.92 12.82 -25.79
C THR A 105 14.74 11.89 -25.44
N ARG A 106 13.91 12.27 -24.45
CA ARG A 106 12.83 11.43 -23.92
C ARG A 106 11.84 10.96 -25.00
N THR A 107 11.49 11.80 -25.97
CA THR A 107 10.57 11.45 -27.03
C THR A 107 11.09 10.31 -27.90
N SER A 108 12.35 10.38 -28.35
CA SER A 108 12.97 9.35 -29.18
C SER A 108 13.23 8.06 -28.39
N LEU A 109 13.70 8.17 -27.15
CA LEU A 109 13.95 7.01 -26.30
C LEU A 109 12.63 6.29 -25.94
N ARG A 110 11.57 7.04 -25.66
CA ARG A 110 10.24 6.47 -25.39
C ARG A 110 9.68 5.69 -26.57
N ALA A 111 9.92 6.17 -27.79
CA ALA A 111 9.53 5.47 -29.00
C ALA A 111 10.36 4.20 -29.27
N ALA A 112 11.59 4.13 -28.74
CA ALA A 112 12.47 2.97 -28.85
C ALA A 112 12.23 1.91 -27.77
N CYS A 113 11.52 2.23 -26.68
CA CYS A 113 11.20 1.27 -25.61
C CYS A 113 10.26 0.17 -26.11
N ALA A 114 10.48 -1.05 -25.64
CA ALA A 114 9.53 -2.15 -25.81
C ALA A 114 8.18 -1.85 -25.16
N ASP A 115 8.18 -1.15 -24.02
CA ASP A 115 6.99 -0.54 -23.41
C ASP A 115 7.28 0.95 -23.14
N PRO A 116 6.61 1.89 -23.81
CA PRO A 116 6.82 3.33 -23.63
C PRO A 116 6.69 3.82 -22.19
N ARG A 117 6.00 3.07 -21.31
CA ARG A 117 5.86 3.40 -19.88
C ARG A 117 7.15 3.19 -19.11
N SER A 118 8.06 2.36 -19.57
CA SER A 118 9.36 2.10 -18.93
C SER A 118 10.16 3.40 -18.76
N LEU A 119 10.07 4.31 -19.72
CA LEU A 119 10.81 5.58 -19.65
C LEU A 119 10.23 6.59 -18.64
N LEU A 120 9.02 6.36 -18.10
CA LEU A 120 8.42 7.27 -17.11
C LEU A 120 9.25 7.36 -15.81
N VAL A 121 10.07 6.36 -15.53
CA VAL A 121 11.00 6.36 -14.38
C VAL A 121 12.05 7.48 -14.47
N VAL A 122 12.26 8.06 -15.63
CA VAL A 122 13.22 9.16 -15.89
C VAL A 122 12.62 10.54 -15.56
N GLU A 123 11.29 10.66 -15.58
CA GLU A 123 10.59 11.94 -15.38
C GLU A 123 10.91 12.61 -14.03
N PRO A 124 11.00 11.91 -12.89
CA PRO A 124 11.35 12.56 -11.62
C PRO A 124 12.67 13.34 -11.68
N LEU A 125 13.67 12.83 -12.41
CA LEU A 125 14.95 13.56 -12.59
C LEU A 125 14.76 14.85 -13.40
N ARG A 126 13.94 14.84 -14.45
CA ARG A 126 13.62 16.06 -15.22
C ARG A 126 13.06 17.16 -14.32
N TYR A 127 12.06 16.81 -13.49
CA TYR A 127 11.51 17.76 -12.52
C TYR A 127 12.55 18.19 -11.48
N ALA A 128 13.36 17.27 -10.97
CA ALA A 128 14.40 17.59 -10.00
C ALA A 128 15.45 18.56 -10.53
N LEU A 129 15.90 18.37 -11.78
CA LEU A 129 16.88 19.24 -12.44
C LEU A 129 16.32 20.65 -12.69
N ASP A 130 15.07 20.73 -13.12
CA ASP A 130 14.45 21.99 -13.52
C ASP A 130 13.91 22.82 -12.33
N LEU A 131 13.36 22.15 -11.32
CA LEU A 131 12.75 22.80 -10.16
C LEU A 131 13.70 22.98 -8.98
N ARG A 132 14.76 22.16 -8.87
CA ARG A 132 15.75 22.22 -7.79
C ARG A 132 15.11 22.27 -6.39
N PRO A 133 14.18 21.34 -6.06
CA PRO A 133 13.51 21.35 -4.76
C PRO A 133 14.51 21.20 -3.61
N GLU A 134 14.13 21.55 -2.38
CA GLU A 134 14.99 21.37 -1.20
C GLU A 134 15.16 19.89 -0.86
N TRP A 135 14.13 19.10 -1.08
CA TRP A 135 14.15 17.66 -0.84
C TRP A 135 13.37 16.87 -1.89
N ILE A 136 13.74 15.59 -2.05
CA ILE A 136 13.18 14.66 -3.03
C ILE A 136 12.95 13.31 -2.36
N ALA A 137 11.80 12.69 -2.59
CA ALA A 137 11.51 11.31 -2.20
C ALA A 137 10.96 10.54 -3.41
N LEU A 138 11.64 9.46 -3.79
CA LEU A 138 11.22 8.58 -4.89
C LEU A 138 10.96 7.18 -4.35
N GLU A 139 9.95 6.50 -4.88
CA GLU A 139 9.65 5.11 -4.55
C GLU A 139 9.39 4.29 -5.80
N GLU A 140 9.87 3.04 -5.79
CA GLU A 140 9.69 2.09 -6.87
C GLU A 140 9.90 0.63 -6.43
N VAL A 141 9.58 -0.32 -7.32
CA VAL A 141 9.90 -1.74 -7.07
C VAL A 141 11.42 -1.96 -7.02
N PRO A 142 11.90 -3.00 -6.29
CA PRO A 142 13.34 -3.23 -6.11
C PRO A 142 14.14 -3.37 -7.41
N ALA A 143 13.51 -3.80 -8.50
CA ALA A 143 14.16 -3.91 -9.81
C ALA A 143 14.65 -2.55 -10.36
N VAL A 144 14.11 -1.44 -9.90
CA VAL A 144 14.50 -0.07 -10.29
C VAL A 144 15.70 0.46 -9.48
N ALA A 145 16.16 -0.25 -8.44
CA ALA A 145 17.28 0.19 -7.62
C ALA A 145 18.56 0.62 -8.40
N PRO A 146 18.95 -0.03 -9.52
CA PRO A 146 20.07 0.43 -10.32
C PRO A 146 19.87 1.83 -10.92
N LEU A 147 18.64 2.15 -11.37
CA LEU A 147 18.30 3.49 -11.87
C LEU A 147 18.33 4.53 -10.74
N PHE A 148 17.85 4.17 -9.54
CA PHE A 148 17.94 5.08 -8.39
C PHE A 148 19.37 5.33 -7.94
N THR A 149 20.26 4.33 -8.07
CA THR A 149 21.70 4.53 -7.85
C THR A 149 22.30 5.53 -8.86
N HIS A 150 21.87 5.44 -10.12
CA HIS A 150 22.31 6.39 -11.15
C HIS A 150 21.76 7.81 -10.88
N VAL A 151 20.47 7.95 -10.60
CA VAL A 151 19.85 9.24 -10.20
C VAL A 151 20.57 9.82 -8.99
N ALA A 152 20.93 9.01 -7.99
CA ALA A 152 21.64 9.44 -6.80
C ALA A 152 23.03 10.04 -7.15
N GLY A 153 23.75 9.45 -8.10
CA GLY A 153 25.01 9.99 -8.61
C GLY A 153 24.84 11.38 -9.21
N ILE A 154 23.83 11.55 -10.08
CA ILE A 154 23.52 12.83 -10.71
C ILE A 154 23.13 13.89 -9.66
N LEU A 155 22.24 13.54 -8.71
CA LEU A 155 21.80 14.47 -7.68
C LEU A 155 22.93 14.90 -6.75
N ARG A 156 23.85 13.99 -6.38
CA ARG A 156 25.07 14.34 -5.61
C ARG A 156 25.93 15.33 -6.37
N GLY A 157 26.10 15.14 -7.68
CA GLY A 157 26.87 16.07 -8.56
C GLY A 157 26.29 17.48 -8.60
N ILE A 158 25.03 17.67 -8.21
CA ILE A 158 24.36 18.97 -8.16
C ILE A 158 24.03 19.42 -6.73
N GLY A 159 24.69 18.85 -5.72
CA GLY A 159 24.70 19.35 -4.34
C GLY A 159 23.62 18.78 -3.42
N TYR A 160 23.02 17.62 -3.73
CA TYR A 160 22.15 16.91 -2.80
C TYR A 160 22.95 15.91 -1.96
N SER A 161 22.63 15.83 -0.66
CA SER A 161 22.86 14.62 0.12
C SER A 161 21.84 13.60 -0.30
N VAL A 162 22.25 12.36 -0.62
CA VAL A 162 21.35 11.33 -1.15
C VAL A 162 21.57 9.99 -0.46
N TRP A 163 20.50 9.40 0.03
CA TRP A 163 20.42 8.00 0.41
C TRP A 163 19.53 7.23 -0.57
N THR A 164 19.89 6.00 -0.89
CA THR A 164 19.04 5.07 -1.64
C THR A 164 19.22 3.65 -1.12
N GLY A 165 18.12 2.89 -1.09
CA GLY A 165 18.13 1.52 -0.61
C GLY A 165 16.78 0.83 -0.79
N VAL A 166 16.71 -0.45 -0.44
CA VAL A 166 15.46 -1.23 -0.48
C VAL A 166 14.96 -1.43 0.94
N LEU A 167 13.76 -0.96 1.22
CA LEU A 167 13.08 -1.13 2.50
C LEU A 167 11.97 -2.17 2.39
N ASN A 168 11.68 -2.84 3.52
CA ASN A 168 10.51 -3.69 3.66
C ASN A 168 9.51 -2.97 4.57
N ALA A 169 8.32 -2.70 4.07
CA ALA A 169 7.29 -1.95 4.79
C ALA A 169 6.92 -2.56 6.15
N ALA A 170 7.04 -3.89 6.30
CA ALA A 170 6.78 -4.57 7.57
C ALA A 170 7.74 -4.14 8.68
N ASP A 171 8.98 -3.74 8.35
CA ASP A 171 9.98 -3.25 9.33
C ASP A 171 9.61 -1.88 9.89
N TYR A 172 8.54 -1.28 9.39
CA TYR A 172 8.03 0.04 9.75
C TYR A 172 6.58 0.01 10.24
N GLY A 173 6.06 -1.19 10.61
CA GLY A 173 4.72 -1.35 11.17
C GLY A 173 3.60 -1.45 10.14
N VAL A 174 3.90 -1.51 8.84
CA VAL A 174 2.89 -1.82 7.82
C VAL A 174 2.58 -3.32 7.90
N PRO A 175 1.32 -3.75 8.00
CA PRO A 175 0.94 -5.17 8.09
C PRO A 175 1.09 -5.91 6.74
N GLN A 176 2.20 -5.63 6.03
CA GLN A 176 2.48 -6.15 4.70
C GLN A 176 3.99 -6.26 4.46
N THR A 177 4.47 -7.42 4.01
CA THR A 177 5.84 -7.59 3.54
C THR A 177 5.97 -7.04 2.12
N ARG A 178 6.12 -5.72 2.03
CA ARG A 178 6.22 -4.98 0.76
C ARG A 178 7.61 -4.38 0.64
N ARG A 179 8.43 -4.92 -0.25
CA ARG A 179 9.76 -4.38 -0.52
C ARG A 179 9.71 -3.32 -1.60
N ARG A 180 10.35 -2.17 -1.33
CA ARG A 180 10.43 -1.04 -2.26
C ARG A 180 11.81 -0.41 -2.25
N ALA A 181 12.29 -0.04 -3.43
CA ALA A 181 13.43 0.86 -3.57
C ALA A 181 12.98 2.28 -3.26
N LEU A 182 13.72 2.97 -2.43
CA LEU A 182 13.53 4.38 -2.12
C LEU A 182 14.81 5.16 -2.45
N LEU A 183 14.60 6.41 -2.87
CA LEU A 183 15.65 7.41 -2.94
C LEU A 183 15.18 8.63 -2.15
N LEU A 184 15.96 9.03 -1.17
CA LEU A 184 15.73 10.21 -0.34
C LEU A 184 16.87 11.18 -0.56
N ALA A 185 16.59 12.44 -0.90
CA ALA A 185 17.62 13.43 -1.18
C ALA A 185 17.24 14.78 -0.55
N SER A 186 18.24 15.52 -0.08
CA SER A 186 18.05 16.86 0.47
C SER A 186 19.27 17.74 0.17
N ARG A 187 19.02 19.04 -0.08
CA ARG A 187 20.07 20.06 -0.20
C ARG A 187 20.35 20.77 1.13
N THR A 188 19.46 20.63 2.09
CA THR A 188 19.50 21.35 3.37
C THR A 188 19.81 20.46 4.56
N ARG A 189 19.67 19.14 4.40
CA ARG A 189 19.86 18.13 5.46
C ARG A 189 20.66 16.94 4.93
N THR A 190 21.25 16.17 5.82
CA THR A 190 21.81 14.86 5.47
C THR A 190 20.66 13.87 5.27
N ALA A 191 20.54 13.31 4.07
CA ALA A 191 19.58 12.24 3.81
C ALA A 191 20.08 10.92 4.42
N THR A 192 19.29 10.34 5.29
CA THR A 192 19.56 9.06 5.99
C THR A 192 18.43 8.07 5.76
N PRO A 193 18.69 6.76 5.85
CA PRO A 193 17.61 5.79 5.89
C PRO A 193 16.69 6.07 7.08
N PRO A 194 15.39 5.84 6.95
CA PRO A 194 14.52 5.78 8.11
C PRO A 194 14.92 4.59 8.99
N GLU A 195 14.89 4.79 10.30
CA GLU A 195 15.19 3.71 11.25
C GLU A 195 14.00 2.74 11.34
N PRO A 196 14.24 1.42 11.28
CA PRO A 196 13.19 0.44 11.46
C PRO A 196 12.62 0.51 12.88
N THR A 197 11.32 0.32 13.01
CA THR A 197 10.58 0.30 14.28
C THR A 197 10.10 -1.10 14.64
N HIS A 198 10.06 -2.02 13.66
CA HIS A 198 9.55 -3.38 13.80
C HIS A 198 10.54 -4.39 13.21
N ALA A 199 10.47 -5.63 13.70
CA ALA A 199 11.25 -6.75 13.16
C ALA A 199 10.41 -8.03 13.15
N LYS A 200 10.77 -8.97 12.27
CA LYS A 200 10.13 -10.30 12.23
C LYS A 200 10.33 -11.05 13.55
N ASN A 201 11.54 -10.99 14.05
CA ASN A 201 11.94 -11.61 15.32
C ASN A 201 12.69 -10.55 16.13
N PRO A 202 11.98 -9.71 16.88
CA PRO A 202 12.63 -8.70 17.71
C PRO A 202 13.51 -9.36 18.76
N GLY A 203 14.70 -8.80 18.95
CA GLY A 203 15.58 -9.19 20.06
C GLY A 203 15.06 -8.64 21.40
N PRO A 204 15.71 -8.97 22.51
CA PRO A 204 15.43 -8.37 23.80
C PRO A 204 15.84 -6.90 23.84
N ASP A 205 15.35 -6.16 24.81
CA ASP A 205 15.83 -4.82 25.13
C ASP A 205 17.34 -4.81 25.31
N THR A 206 17.98 -3.75 24.84
CA THR A 206 19.43 -3.58 24.95
C THR A 206 19.76 -2.36 25.81
N LEU A 207 21.00 -2.25 26.24
CA LEU A 207 21.49 -1.07 26.96
C LEU A 207 21.38 0.23 26.11
N PHE A 208 21.28 0.10 24.79
CA PHE A 208 21.24 1.20 23.85
C PHE A 208 19.82 1.57 23.38
N GLY A 209 18.80 0.88 23.87
CA GLY A 209 17.40 1.18 23.55
C GLY A 209 16.47 -0.01 23.68
N PRO A 210 15.15 0.25 23.63
CA PRO A 210 14.13 -0.80 23.65
C PRO A 210 14.23 -1.68 22.41
N ALA A 211 13.77 -2.93 22.52
CA ALA A 211 13.64 -3.85 21.39
C ALA A 211 12.71 -3.26 20.33
N LEU A 212 12.96 -3.64 19.08
CA LEU A 212 12.00 -3.37 18.01
C LEU A 212 10.68 -4.08 18.32
N GLN A 213 9.57 -3.49 17.86
CA GLN A 213 8.27 -4.15 17.97
C GLN A 213 8.19 -5.34 17.01
N PRO A 214 7.42 -6.38 17.31
CA PRO A 214 7.14 -7.44 16.35
C PRO A 214 6.39 -6.86 15.13
N TRP A 215 6.57 -7.49 13.95
CA TRP A 215 5.80 -7.13 12.78
C TRP A 215 4.29 -7.15 13.07
N VAL A 216 3.59 -6.14 12.59
CA VAL A 216 2.13 -6.07 12.70
C VAL A 216 1.49 -7.18 11.87
N THR A 217 0.66 -7.98 12.49
CA THR A 217 -0.05 -9.06 11.80
C THR A 217 -1.27 -8.56 11.05
N MET A 218 -1.78 -9.38 10.11
CA MET A 218 -3.04 -9.07 9.44
C MET A 218 -4.21 -9.04 10.43
N ALA A 219 -4.21 -9.96 11.40
CA ALA A 219 -5.26 -10.04 12.42
C ALA A 219 -5.30 -8.76 13.28
N ASP A 220 -4.14 -8.25 13.71
CA ASP A 220 -4.04 -7.01 14.46
C ASP A 220 -4.56 -5.82 13.64
N ALA A 221 -4.10 -5.70 12.39
CA ALA A 221 -4.47 -4.59 11.51
C ALA A 221 -5.96 -4.56 11.16
N LEU A 222 -6.59 -5.73 11.07
CA LEU A 222 -8.00 -5.86 10.73
C LEU A 222 -8.91 -5.92 11.97
N GLY A 223 -8.33 -5.86 13.17
CA GLY A 223 -9.08 -5.87 14.42
C GLY A 223 -9.83 -7.18 14.67
N TRP A 224 -9.30 -8.30 14.15
CA TRP A 224 -9.95 -9.61 14.32
C TRP A 224 -9.87 -10.16 15.74
N GLY A 225 -9.09 -9.54 16.63
CA GLY A 225 -8.99 -9.87 18.04
C GLY A 225 -8.74 -11.35 18.29
N ALA A 226 -9.50 -11.95 19.20
CA ALA A 226 -9.43 -13.38 19.52
C ALA A 226 -10.19 -14.27 18.49
N THR A 227 -10.73 -13.73 17.41
CA THR A 227 -11.45 -14.49 16.40
C THR A 227 -10.52 -14.79 15.21
N ASP A 228 -10.28 -16.04 14.93
CA ASP A 228 -9.55 -16.52 13.74
C ASP A 228 -10.29 -16.27 12.41
N ARG A 229 -11.30 -15.45 12.41
CA ARG A 229 -12.20 -15.29 11.27
C ARG A 229 -12.27 -13.85 10.80
N PRO A 230 -12.03 -13.58 9.49
CA PRO A 230 -12.41 -12.30 8.89
C PRO A 230 -13.92 -12.10 9.09
N VAL A 231 -14.29 -10.93 9.62
CA VAL A 231 -15.71 -10.56 9.65
C VAL A 231 -16.13 -10.39 8.18
N PRO A 232 -17.11 -11.16 7.68
CA PRO A 232 -17.58 -10.96 6.33
C PRO A 232 -18.12 -9.54 6.22
N THR A 233 -17.69 -8.83 5.16
CA THR A 233 -18.12 -7.47 4.90
C THR A 233 -19.64 -7.45 4.78
N VAL A 234 -20.32 -6.74 5.66
CA VAL A 234 -21.75 -6.49 5.54
C VAL A 234 -21.93 -5.52 4.38
N THR A 235 -22.17 -6.04 3.17
CA THR A 235 -22.53 -5.21 2.03
C THR A 235 -23.96 -4.74 2.21
N ALA A 236 -24.16 -3.45 2.43
CA ALA A 236 -25.46 -2.82 2.31
C ALA A 236 -25.85 -2.81 0.81
N GLY A 237 -26.82 -3.65 0.42
CA GLY A 237 -27.38 -3.66 -0.92
C GLY A 237 -27.00 -4.88 -1.77
N GLY A 238 -27.75 -5.98 -1.61
CA GLY A 238 -27.78 -7.11 -2.54
C GLY A 238 -28.62 -6.77 -3.77
N GLY A 239 -27.99 -6.31 -4.85
CA GLY A 239 -28.62 -6.28 -6.17
C GLY A 239 -28.36 -7.59 -6.92
N LYS A 240 -29.20 -7.94 -7.87
CA LYS A 240 -29.26 -9.20 -8.64
C LYS A 240 -27.97 -9.62 -9.38
N ASN A 241 -26.88 -8.87 -9.32
CA ASN A 241 -25.60 -9.13 -9.99
C ASN A 241 -24.39 -9.11 -9.02
N GLY A 242 -24.56 -9.66 -7.85
CA GLY A 242 -23.64 -10.44 -7.16
C GLY A 242 -22.41 -9.93 -6.53
N GLY A 243 -22.44 -9.55 -5.36
CA GLY A 243 -21.43 -9.94 -4.40
C GLY A 243 -21.96 -11.17 -3.65
N ALA A 244 -21.09 -12.16 -3.34
CA ALA A 244 -21.52 -13.27 -2.52
C ALA A 244 -22.10 -12.71 -1.21
N GLU A 245 -23.37 -12.98 -0.96
CA GLU A 245 -23.95 -12.70 0.36
C GLU A 245 -23.16 -13.52 1.38
N PRO A 246 -22.69 -12.91 2.48
CA PRO A 246 -21.93 -13.63 3.49
C PRO A 246 -22.77 -14.70 4.20
N PHE A 247 -24.10 -14.63 4.03
CA PHE A 247 -25.04 -15.65 4.52
C PHE A 247 -26.13 -15.89 3.47
N PRO A 248 -26.52 -17.14 3.22
CA PRO A 248 -27.72 -17.42 2.45
C PRO A 248 -28.91 -16.67 3.08
N THR A 249 -29.85 -16.18 2.27
CA THR A 249 -31.00 -15.39 2.71
C THR A 249 -31.82 -16.11 3.78
N SER A 250 -31.87 -17.45 3.74
CA SER A 250 -32.48 -18.31 4.74
C SER A 250 -31.77 -18.27 6.10
N ALA A 251 -30.43 -18.26 6.11
CA ALA A 251 -29.65 -18.20 7.34
C ALA A 251 -29.72 -16.79 7.99
N ARG A 252 -29.79 -15.73 7.18
CA ARG A 252 -29.98 -14.35 7.67
C ARG A 252 -31.37 -14.19 8.29
N LYS A 253 -32.43 -14.75 7.66
CA LYS A 253 -33.77 -14.74 8.18
C LYS A 253 -33.87 -15.52 9.50
N ALA A 254 -33.28 -16.72 9.56
CA ALA A 254 -33.21 -17.53 10.77
C ALA A 254 -32.47 -16.82 11.92
N LEU A 255 -31.37 -16.09 11.61
CA LEU A 255 -30.64 -15.30 12.59
C LEU A 255 -31.48 -14.12 13.13
N MET A 256 -32.18 -13.39 12.26
CA MET A 256 -33.09 -12.31 12.68
C MET A 256 -34.28 -12.80 13.45
N ASP A 257 -34.83 -13.98 13.12
CA ASP A 257 -35.91 -14.60 13.82
C ASP A 257 -35.50 -15.17 15.20
N ALA A 258 -34.25 -15.66 15.31
CA ALA A 258 -33.65 -16.06 16.58
C ALA A 258 -33.38 -14.85 17.48
N GLN A 259 -32.90 -13.75 16.91
CA GLN A 259 -32.67 -12.49 17.63
C GLN A 259 -34.00 -11.92 18.20
N ARG A 260 -35.09 -11.95 17.42
CA ARG A 260 -36.41 -11.50 17.88
C ARG A 260 -36.98 -12.36 18.97
N ARG A 261 -36.67 -13.66 19.00
CA ARG A 261 -37.16 -14.62 20.00
C ARG A 261 -36.27 -14.67 21.24
N GLY A 262 -35.17 -13.96 21.29
CA GLY A 262 -34.22 -13.95 22.42
C GLY A 262 -33.52 -15.29 22.64
N SER A 263 -33.59 -16.21 21.68
CA SER A 263 -32.99 -17.54 21.79
C SER A 263 -31.73 -17.66 20.94
N TRP A 264 -30.60 -17.30 21.52
CA TRP A 264 -29.27 -17.55 20.94
C TRP A 264 -28.65 -18.76 21.60
N VAL A 265 -28.10 -19.67 20.81
CA VAL A 265 -27.26 -20.76 21.31
C VAL A 265 -25.97 -20.81 20.54
N LEU A 266 -24.86 -20.87 21.25
CA LEU A 266 -23.55 -21.08 20.68
C LEU A 266 -23.34 -22.56 20.42
N HIS A 267 -23.18 -22.92 19.14
CA HIS A 267 -22.85 -24.30 18.77
C HIS A 267 -21.33 -24.45 18.75
N THR A 268 -20.80 -25.40 19.52
CA THR A 268 -19.41 -25.82 19.39
C THR A 268 -19.31 -27.00 18.47
N ASN A 269 -18.50 -26.93 17.43
CA ASN A 269 -18.32 -28.02 16.47
C ASN A 269 -17.57 -29.24 17.03
N ARG A 270 -17.19 -29.26 18.31
CA ARG A 270 -16.21 -30.21 18.84
C ARG A 270 -16.75 -31.31 19.70
N ASN A 271 -17.90 -31.12 20.32
CA ASN A 271 -18.48 -32.14 21.18
C ASN A 271 -19.78 -32.61 20.56
N GLN A 272 -19.71 -33.66 19.77
CA GLN A 272 -20.87 -34.47 19.47
C GLN A 272 -21.24 -35.22 20.76
N MET A 273 -22.44 -35.01 21.23
CA MET A 273 -23.02 -35.79 22.33
C MET A 273 -23.18 -37.24 21.86
N PRO A 274 -23.25 -38.21 22.78
CA PRO A 274 -23.45 -39.64 22.43
C PRO A 274 -24.67 -39.92 21.55
N ASP A 275 -25.64 -39.02 21.55
CA ASP A 275 -26.87 -39.07 20.73
C ASP A 275 -26.69 -38.43 19.32
N GLY A 276 -25.47 -37.99 18.97
CA GLY A 276 -25.17 -37.31 17.71
C GLY A 276 -25.53 -35.83 17.67
N SER A 277 -26.12 -35.27 18.72
CA SER A 277 -26.40 -33.83 18.82
C SER A 277 -25.14 -33.00 19.08
N ARG A 278 -25.20 -31.70 18.79
CA ARG A 278 -24.09 -30.77 19.07
C ARG A 278 -24.30 -30.11 20.43
N GLN A 279 -23.22 -30.00 21.20
CA GLN A 279 -23.26 -29.28 22.47
C GLN A 279 -23.58 -27.80 22.18
N THR A 280 -24.62 -27.29 22.84
CA THR A 280 -25.05 -25.90 22.76
C THR A 280 -24.81 -25.22 24.11
N THR A 281 -24.43 -23.96 24.09
CA THR A 281 -24.26 -23.11 25.27
C THR A 281 -25.17 -21.90 25.13
N ASP A 282 -26.02 -21.68 26.11
CA ASP A 282 -26.86 -20.48 26.17
C ASP A 282 -26.03 -19.30 26.66
N PRO A 283 -25.84 -18.25 25.85
CA PRO A 283 -25.01 -17.11 26.20
C PRO A 283 -25.57 -16.26 27.35
N HIS A 284 -26.84 -16.44 27.71
CA HIS A 284 -27.46 -15.71 28.82
C HIS A 284 -27.27 -16.41 30.19
N THR A 285 -26.93 -17.70 30.19
CA THR A 285 -26.84 -18.49 31.43
C THR A 285 -25.47 -19.11 31.67
N ALA A 286 -24.60 -19.13 30.68
CA ALA A 286 -23.28 -19.73 30.80
C ALA A 286 -22.18 -18.91 30.07
N PRO A 287 -20.97 -18.84 30.62
CA PRO A 287 -19.83 -18.24 29.93
C PRO A 287 -19.53 -18.99 28.62
N ALA A 288 -19.00 -18.27 27.63
CA ALA A 288 -18.58 -18.88 26.36
C ALA A 288 -17.61 -20.03 26.61
N PRO A 289 -17.80 -21.19 25.94
CA PRO A 289 -16.88 -22.31 26.08
C PRO A 289 -15.49 -21.89 25.59
N THR A 290 -14.44 -22.45 26.20
CA THR A 290 -13.05 -22.19 25.84
C THR A 290 -12.84 -22.51 24.36
N PHE A 291 -12.51 -21.50 23.58
CA PHE A 291 -12.10 -21.67 22.19
C PHE A 291 -10.68 -22.23 22.18
N THR A 292 -10.55 -23.53 21.93
CA THR A 292 -9.22 -24.14 21.79
C THR A 292 -8.76 -24.01 20.34
N ALA A 293 -7.51 -23.58 20.12
CA ALA A 293 -6.88 -23.35 18.82
C ALA A 293 -6.85 -24.55 17.85
N LYS A 294 -7.38 -25.70 18.26
CA LYS A 294 -7.45 -26.93 17.44
C LYS A 294 -8.78 -27.16 16.72
N ALA A 295 -9.78 -26.30 16.89
CA ALA A 295 -11.12 -26.52 16.35
C ALA A 295 -11.40 -25.68 15.11
N GLY A 296 -10.96 -26.14 13.98
CA GLY A 296 -11.31 -25.57 12.67
C GLY A 296 -10.08 -25.02 11.94
N GLY A 297 -10.01 -25.23 10.63
CA GLY A 297 -8.90 -24.79 9.79
C GLY A 297 -8.62 -23.30 9.97
N GLN A 298 -7.34 -22.99 9.98
CA GLN A 298 -6.88 -21.61 10.10
C GLN A 298 -7.16 -20.85 8.82
N TRP A 299 -7.63 -19.60 8.94
CA TRP A 299 -7.76 -18.72 7.79
C TRP A 299 -6.39 -18.26 7.32
N VAL A 300 -6.19 -18.26 6.02
CA VAL A 300 -4.98 -17.79 5.36
C VAL A 300 -5.34 -16.86 4.22
N LEU A 301 -4.50 -15.85 3.97
CA LEU A 301 -4.64 -14.98 2.82
C LEU A 301 -3.89 -15.58 1.63
N ARG A 302 -4.62 -15.94 0.58
CA ARG A 302 -4.07 -16.46 -0.68
C ARG A 302 -4.01 -15.36 -1.72
N HIS A 303 -2.85 -15.18 -2.35
CA HIS A 303 -2.56 -14.07 -3.24
C HIS A 303 -2.75 -14.36 -4.74
N SER A 304 -3.22 -15.53 -5.14
CA SER A 304 -3.65 -15.81 -6.51
C SER A 304 -4.26 -17.22 -6.63
N ASN A 305 -4.93 -17.49 -7.74
CA ASN A 305 -5.47 -18.83 -8.08
C ASN A 305 -4.40 -19.78 -8.63
N ARG A 306 -3.15 -19.34 -8.76
CA ARG A 306 -2.07 -20.18 -9.31
C ARG A 306 -1.62 -21.22 -8.30
N ARG A 307 -1.13 -22.35 -8.79
CA ARG A 307 -0.64 -23.47 -7.95
C ARG A 307 0.44 -23.04 -6.96
N ASN A 308 1.28 -22.07 -7.31
CA ASN A 308 2.38 -21.54 -6.50
C ASN A 308 2.01 -20.18 -5.87
N ALA A 309 0.75 -19.95 -5.54
CA ALA A 309 0.33 -18.72 -4.89
C ALA A 309 0.99 -18.55 -3.52
N THR A 310 1.38 -17.33 -3.20
CA THR A 310 1.82 -16.98 -1.84
C THR A 310 0.62 -17.07 -0.91
N VAL A 311 0.76 -17.84 0.16
CA VAL A 311 -0.22 -18.00 1.22
C VAL A 311 0.37 -17.44 2.51
N ARG A 312 -0.38 -16.61 3.22
CA ARG A 312 -0.01 -16.02 4.51
C ARG A 312 -1.05 -16.32 5.56
N ARG A 313 -0.60 -16.65 6.76
CA ARG A 313 -1.45 -16.85 7.94
C ARG A 313 -1.92 -15.50 8.46
N THR A 314 -3.00 -15.50 9.25
CA THR A 314 -3.55 -14.28 9.85
C THR A 314 -2.62 -13.64 10.88
N ASP A 315 -1.75 -14.45 11.50
CA ASP A 315 -0.72 -14.03 12.43
C ASP A 315 0.59 -13.57 11.75
N GLU A 316 0.57 -13.36 10.44
CA GLU A 316 1.68 -12.84 9.63
C GLU A 316 1.25 -11.54 8.93
N PRO A 317 2.20 -10.67 8.54
CA PRO A 317 1.91 -9.58 7.62
C PRO A 317 1.50 -10.13 6.25
N ALA A 318 0.58 -9.44 5.57
CA ALA A 318 0.22 -9.76 4.20
C ALA A 318 1.46 -9.72 3.29
N ALA A 319 1.50 -10.53 2.24
CA ALA A 319 2.45 -10.30 1.15
C ALA A 319 2.07 -9.01 0.39
N THR A 320 2.94 -8.53 -0.49
CA THR A 320 2.60 -7.37 -1.33
C THR A 320 1.27 -7.62 -2.05
N LEU A 321 0.29 -6.75 -1.83
CA LEU A 321 -1.00 -6.83 -2.50
C LEU A 321 -0.82 -6.41 -3.96
N LEU A 322 -0.98 -7.36 -4.87
CA LEU A 322 -0.91 -7.17 -6.30
C LEU A 322 -2.26 -7.54 -6.89
N PHE A 323 -2.87 -6.62 -7.60
CA PHE A 323 -4.14 -6.84 -8.29
C PHE A 323 -3.91 -6.72 -9.80
N ALA A 324 -3.83 -7.86 -10.49
CA ALA A 324 -3.68 -7.92 -11.94
C ALA A 324 -5.02 -7.68 -12.65
N LYS A 325 -4.97 -7.27 -13.92
CA LYS A 325 -6.14 -6.93 -14.75
C LYS A 325 -7.24 -8.01 -14.82
N ALA A 326 -6.93 -9.26 -14.56
CA ALA A 326 -7.85 -10.37 -14.76
C ALA A 326 -8.44 -10.95 -13.47
N SER A 327 -7.94 -10.58 -12.30
CA SER A 327 -8.34 -11.31 -11.10
C SER A 327 -8.16 -10.49 -9.83
N ASN A 328 -9.26 -10.28 -9.16
CA ASN A 328 -9.30 -10.04 -7.72
C ASN A 328 -9.03 -11.39 -7.02
N ASP A 329 -7.86 -11.99 -7.28
CA ASP A 329 -7.55 -13.36 -6.86
C ASP A 329 -7.02 -13.42 -5.41
N VAL A 330 -7.03 -12.31 -4.70
CA VAL A 330 -6.69 -12.30 -3.28
C VAL A 330 -7.94 -12.69 -2.50
N SER A 331 -7.86 -13.82 -1.80
CA SER A 331 -8.98 -14.38 -1.03
C SER A 331 -8.51 -14.92 0.31
N TRP A 332 -9.41 -14.85 1.28
CA TRP A 332 -9.29 -15.59 2.53
C TRP A 332 -9.71 -17.04 2.29
N GLU A 333 -8.87 -17.99 2.63
CA GLU A 333 -9.17 -19.41 2.53
C GLU A 333 -9.08 -20.06 3.90
N LYS A 334 -10.01 -20.96 4.18
CA LYS A 334 -10.01 -21.81 5.37
C LYS A 334 -10.04 -23.27 4.93
N THR A 335 -9.07 -24.03 5.37
CA THR A 335 -9.05 -25.46 5.17
C THR A 335 -9.57 -26.16 6.43
N GLY A 336 -10.53 -27.04 6.28
CA GLY A 336 -11.14 -27.76 7.40
C GLY A 336 -11.90 -29.01 6.95
N PRO A 337 -12.43 -29.81 7.90
CA PRO A 337 -13.14 -31.06 7.57
C PRO A 337 -14.39 -30.89 6.68
N ALA A 338 -14.95 -29.68 6.66
CA ALA A 338 -16.11 -29.34 5.82
C ALA A 338 -15.75 -28.94 4.38
N GLY A 339 -14.48 -29.00 4.02
CA GLY A 339 -13.97 -28.53 2.74
C GLY A 339 -13.42 -27.09 2.79
N PRO A 340 -12.80 -26.61 1.70
CA PRO A 340 -12.25 -25.26 1.63
C PRO A 340 -13.35 -24.21 1.56
N GLU A 341 -13.33 -23.27 2.48
CA GLU A 341 -14.11 -22.03 2.39
C GLU A 341 -13.21 -20.94 1.80
N SER A 342 -13.72 -20.15 0.88
CA SER A 342 -12.99 -19.00 0.29
C SER A 342 -13.86 -17.76 0.30
N VAL A 343 -13.31 -16.66 0.82
CA VAL A 343 -13.97 -15.35 0.85
C VAL A 343 -13.01 -14.32 0.23
N ARG A 344 -13.48 -13.59 -0.78
CA ARG A 344 -12.64 -12.54 -1.39
C ARG A 344 -12.35 -11.43 -0.38
N ILE A 345 -11.12 -10.91 -0.43
CA ILE A 345 -10.75 -9.74 0.35
C ILE A 345 -11.63 -8.55 -0.08
N SER A 346 -12.07 -7.76 0.87
CA SER A 346 -12.79 -6.51 0.58
C SER A 346 -11.83 -5.36 0.28
N VAL A 347 -12.37 -4.29 -0.32
CA VAL A 347 -11.61 -3.05 -0.55
C VAL A 347 -11.12 -2.46 0.78
N GLN A 348 -11.96 -2.49 1.81
CA GLN A 348 -11.65 -1.97 3.14
C GLN A 348 -10.54 -2.76 3.83
N GLU A 349 -10.57 -4.09 3.75
CA GLU A 349 -9.48 -4.94 4.28
C GLU A 349 -8.17 -4.70 3.53
N ALA A 350 -8.20 -4.65 2.19
CA ALA A 350 -7.02 -4.34 1.40
C ALA A 350 -6.45 -2.95 1.72
N ALA A 351 -7.31 -1.95 1.91
CA ALA A 351 -6.93 -0.60 2.30
C ALA A 351 -6.29 -0.56 3.70
N ALA A 352 -6.86 -1.29 4.67
CA ALA A 352 -6.31 -1.40 6.02
C ALA A 352 -4.92 -2.07 6.03
N LEU A 353 -4.75 -3.17 5.26
CA LEU A 353 -3.46 -3.84 5.10
C LEU A 353 -2.41 -2.95 4.39
N GLN A 354 -2.84 -1.92 3.68
CA GLN A 354 -1.99 -0.90 3.05
C GLN A 354 -1.87 0.35 3.92
N THR A 355 -2.44 0.35 5.12
CA THR A 355 -2.44 1.46 6.10
C THR A 355 -3.16 2.74 5.65
N PHE A 356 -4.10 2.65 4.71
CA PHE A 356 -5.01 3.77 4.45
C PHE A 356 -5.96 3.99 5.63
N PRO A 357 -6.38 5.24 5.87
CA PRO A 357 -7.38 5.52 6.91
C PRO A 357 -8.67 4.73 6.72
N THR A 358 -9.31 4.36 7.84
CA THR A 358 -10.62 3.72 7.81
C THR A 358 -11.63 4.56 7.02
N GLY A 359 -12.35 3.92 6.09
CA GLY A 359 -13.33 4.62 5.26
C GLY A 359 -12.72 5.50 4.16
N TYR A 360 -11.45 5.30 3.80
CA TYR A 360 -10.82 6.07 2.72
C TYR A 360 -11.64 5.95 1.42
N PRO A 361 -11.98 7.08 0.77
CA PRO A 361 -13.05 7.16 -0.22
C PRO A 361 -12.61 6.74 -1.64
N PHE A 362 -12.11 5.52 -1.81
CA PHE A 362 -11.73 5.02 -3.13
C PHE A 362 -12.88 5.11 -4.13
N GLN A 363 -12.61 5.63 -5.32
CA GLN A 363 -13.56 5.84 -6.40
C GLN A 363 -13.30 4.90 -7.59
N GLY A 364 -14.30 4.74 -8.45
CA GLY A 364 -14.26 3.87 -9.61
C GLY A 364 -14.82 2.47 -9.32
N THR A 365 -14.69 1.57 -10.30
CA THR A 365 -15.11 0.17 -10.13
C THR A 365 -14.28 -0.53 -9.04
N LYS A 366 -14.78 -1.64 -8.47
CA LYS A 366 -14.02 -2.42 -7.48
C LYS A 366 -12.63 -2.80 -7.97
N THR A 367 -12.48 -3.19 -9.24
CA THR A 367 -11.19 -3.49 -9.85
C THR A 367 -10.26 -2.27 -9.80
N ARG A 368 -10.75 -1.09 -10.16
CA ARG A 368 -9.98 0.16 -10.09
C ARG A 368 -9.60 0.54 -8.67
N GLN A 369 -10.49 0.32 -7.70
CA GLN A 369 -10.20 0.55 -6.29
C GLN A 369 -9.06 -0.37 -5.80
N PHE A 370 -9.10 -1.65 -6.14
CA PHE A 370 -8.02 -2.59 -5.81
C PHE A 370 -6.70 -2.23 -6.51
N GLU A 371 -6.73 -1.84 -7.79
CA GLU A 371 -5.55 -1.36 -8.52
C GLU A 371 -4.93 -0.15 -7.83
N GLN A 372 -5.73 0.81 -7.42
CA GLN A 372 -5.28 1.99 -6.68
C GLN A 372 -4.59 1.60 -5.36
N ILE A 373 -5.20 0.71 -4.58
CA ILE A 373 -4.63 0.24 -3.31
C ILE A 373 -3.31 -0.48 -3.53
N GLY A 374 -3.25 -1.42 -4.48
CA GLY A 374 -2.04 -2.22 -4.73
C GLY A 374 -0.86 -1.40 -5.26
N ASN A 375 -1.14 -0.36 -6.05
CA ASN A 375 -0.11 0.52 -6.63
C ASN A 375 0.35 1.62 -5.66
N ALA A 376 -0.44 1.95 -4.65
CA ALA A 376 -0.11 3.03 -3.72
C ALA A 376 1.08 2.70 -2.82
N VAL A 377 1.82 3.72 -2.45
CA VAL A 377 2.73 3.67 -1.29
C VAL A 377 1.88 3.60 -0.01
N PRO A 378 2.18 2.69 0.94
CA PRO A 378 1.49 2.69 2.22
C PRO A 378 1.65 4.04 2.94
N PRO A 379 0.57 4.70 3.36
CA PRO A 379 0.64 5.98 4.07
C PRO A 379 1.60 5.99 5.26
N LEU A 380 1.65 4.91 6.04
CA LEU A 380 2.57 4.80 7.18
C LEU A 380 4.04 4.78 6.71
N LEU A 381 4.37 4.02 5.65
CA LEU A 381 5.72 4.02 5.09
C LEU A 381 6.09 5.41 4.52
N ALA A 382 5.15 6.08 3.87
CA ALA A 382 5.32 7.45 3.37
C ALA A 382 5.64 8.43 4.51
N THR A 383 4.87 8.37 5.61
CA THR A 383 5.10 9.19 6.81
C THR A 383 6.52 8.99 7.34
N ILE A 384 6.96 7.74 7.47
CA ILE A 384 8.27 7.40 8.03
C ILE A 384 9.40 7.82 7.10
N ALA A 385 9.26 7.59 5.80
CA ALA A 385 10.25 7.99 4.80
C ALA A 385 10.45 9.52 4.75
N LEU A 386 9.38 10.29 4.95
CA LEU A 386 9.41 11.75 4.87
C LEU A 386 9.83 12.43 6.19
N ARG A 387 9.64 11.79 7.34
CA ARG A 387 9.84 12.41 8.65
C ARG A 387 11.19 13.12 8.82
N ASN A 388 12.26 12.55 8.28
CA ASN A 388 13.61 13.10 8.38
C ASN A 388 13.97 14.06 7.23
N LEU A 389 13.15 14.10 6.17
CA LEU A 389 13.37 14.97 5.01
C LEU A 389 12.66 16.31 5.13
N VAL A 390 11.43 16.28 5.64
CA VAL A 390 10.62 17.49 5.74
C VAL A 390 10.97 18.27 7.01
N PRO A 391 10.98 19.61 6.98
CA PRO A 391 11.06 20.42 8.19
C PRO A 391 9.90 20.06 9.12
N SER A 392 10.15 19.95 10.43
CA SER A 392 9.05 19.82 11.37
C SER A 392 8.17 21.08 11.28
N VAL A 393 6.87 20.91 11.51
CA VAL A 393 5.93 22.06 11.51
C VAL A 393 6.37 23.12 12.54
N LEU A 394 7.06 22.71 13.61
CA LEU A 394 7.64 23.59 14.63
C LEU A 394 8.86 24.37 14.10
N GLU A 395 9.69 23.78 13.22
CA GLU A 395 10.83 24.46 12.62
C GLU A 395 10.43 25.42 11.49
N ALA A 396 9.29 25.14 10.81
CA ALA A 396 8.78 26.02 9.76
C ALA A 396 8.06 27.26 10.31
N ALA A 397 7.74 27.30 11.61
CA ALA A 397 7.09 28.42 12.29
C ALA A 397 8.08 29.34 13.03
N ALA A 398 9.36 28.95 13.13
CA ALA A 398 10.45 29.75 13.70
C ALA A 398 11.23 30.47 12.58
#